data_6ab10bfaaa0fbab564d74566a5fe83d6
#
_entry.id   6ab10bfaaa0fbab564d74566a5fe83d6
#
_cell.length_a   1.000
_cell.length_b   1.000
_cell.length_c   1.000
_cell.angle_alpha   90.00
_cell.angle_beta   90.00
_cell.angle_gamma   90.00
#
_symmetry.space_group_name_H-M   'P 1'
#
loop_
_entity.id
_entity.type
_entity.pdbx_description
1 polymer ?
#
loop_
_entity_poly.entity_id
_entity_poly.type
_entity_poly.pdbx_seq_one_letter_code
_entity_poly.pdbx_strand_id
1 'polypeptide(L)'
;TLQRNGSDFSASIFGSLLDASRVTIWTDVDGVLSADPRRVPEAVVLDEMSYREAMELAYFGAKVVHPRTMQPAVDKKIPLWIKNTFRPQVRGTVIHDAKPTPSSPVVKGFTTIDDVALLNLEGTGMVGVPGVAERLFGALRAVGVSVIVISQASSEHSICFAVKESQAELAHDTVTKAFASEKAQGLVSDVVVQRGCSVLAAVGDAMAERPGVAARFFQALGDVGVNVRAVAQGSSERNITVVISRPDSTRALRAVHARFTLSDTTISLGIVGAGLIGRALLKQIEAQRDELRRRYRVDLRVRAVCDSKRMWLAEENAHADGGDGDGGDGGVALDLEQFAAHVRAEHLPHAAIVDCTANDAIADQYARWLSRGIHVVTPNKRAGVGPLARWRAIEEETRAHHSLYLGEATVGAGWPV
;
A
#
# COMPACT_ATOMS: atom_id res chain seq x y z
N THR A 1 17.81 -21.20 -26.43
CA THR A 1 18.35 -20.42 -25.32
C THR A 1 17.22 -20.03 -24.39
N LEU A 2 17.34 -20.35 -23.10
CA LEU A 2 16.44 -19.88 -22.07
C LEU A 2 16.65 -18.35 -21.96
N GLN A 3 15.63 -17.55 -22.27
CA GLN A 3 15.68 -16.09 -22.24
C GLN A 3 15.88 -15.56 -20.78
N ARG A 4 15.51 -14.30 -20.49
CA ARG A 4 15.54 -13.74 -19.14
C ARG A 4 14.97 -14.71 -18.09
N ASN A 5 15.63 -14.88 -16.94
CA ASN A 5 15.34 -15.85 -15.85
C ASN A 5 15.65 -17.33 -16.23
N GLY A 6 16.50 -17.56 -17.21
CA GLY A 6 16.87 -18.91 -17.62
C GLY A 6 17.59 -19.72 -16.55
N SER A 7 18.38 -19.08 -15.67
CA SER A 7 19.05 -19.74 -14.53
C SER A 7 18.06 -20.36 -13.56
N ASP A 8 17.04 -19.59 -13.17
CA ASP A 8 16.02 -20.03 -12.21
C ASP A 8 15.18 -21.17 -12.78
N PHE A 9 14.85 -21.08 -14.10
CA PHE A 9 14.14 -22.14 -14.81
C PHE A 9 14.97 -23.42 -14.89
N SER A 10 16.25 -23.32 -15.18
CA SER A 10 17.17 -24.45 -15.17
C SER A 10 17.23 -25.11 -13.80
N ALA A 11 17.35 -24.30 -12.72
CA ALA A 11 17.36 -24.81 -11.35
C ALA A 11 16.09 -25.58 -11.00
N SER A 12 14.92 -25.09 -11.40
CA SER A 12 13.63 -25.77 -11.18
C SER A 12 13.51 -27.07 -11.99
N ILE A 13 13.98 -27.07 -13.26
CA ILE A 13 13.99 -28.27 -14.09
C ILE A 13 14.92 -29.34 -13.48
N PHE A 14 16.17 -28.99 -13.14
CA PHE A 14 17.11 -29.94 -12.53
C PHE A 14 16.61 -30.42 -11.17
N GLY A 15 16.05 -29.51 -10.35
CA GLY A 15 15.42 -29.90 -9.09
C GLY A 15 14.31 -30.91 -9.28
N SER A 16 13.46 -30.73 -10.29
CA SER A 16 12.39 -31.66 -10.64
C SER A 16 12.94 -33.01 -11.17
N LEU A 17 13.96 -33.00 -12.03
CA LEU A 17 14.54 -34.22 -12.59
C LEU A 17 15.26 -35.06 -11.54
N LEU A 18 15.88 -34.42 -10.55
CA LEU A 18 16.64 -35.08 -9.49
C LEU A 18 15.80 -35.39 -8.24
N ASP A 19 14.49 -35.12 -8.26
CA ASP A 19 13.63 -35.24 -7.10
C ASP A 19 14.21 -34.55 -5.85
N ALA A 20 14.73 -33.33 -6.05
CA ALA A 20 15.42 -32.59 -5.01
C ALA A 20 14.49 -32.25 -3.83
N SER A 21 15.01 -32.32 -2.62
CA SER A 21 14.27 -31.97 -1.41
C SER A 21 13.96 -30.47 -1.30
N ARG A 22 14.70 -29.64 -2.05
CA ARG A 22 14.50 -28.19 -2.16
C ARG A 22 15.29 -27.61 -3.33
N VAL A 23 14.87 -26.46 -3.83
CA VAL A 23 15.65 -25.62 -4.75
C VAL A 23 15.88 -24.26 -4.06
N THR A 24 17.13 -23.78 -4.05
CA THR A 24 17.45 -22.46 -3.50
C THR A 24 17.90 -21.53 -4.61
N ILE A 25 17.22 -20.41 -4.75
CA ILE A 25 17.55 -19.32 -5.68
C ILE A 25 18.25 -18.24 -4.90
N TRP A 26 19.51 -17.99 -5.23
CA TRP A 26 20.32 -16.95 -4.63
C TRP A 26 20.20 -15.67 -5.45
N THR A 27 19.86 -14.55 -4.78
CA THR A 27 19.62 -13.24 -5.40
C THR A 27 20.22 -12.13 -4.53
N ASP A 28 19.99 -10.87 -4.89
CA ASP A 28 20.43 -9.67 -4.19
C ASP A 28 19.45 -9.14 -3.14
N VAL A 29 18.31 -9.80 -2.96
CA VAL A 29 17.28 -9.44 -1.97
C VAL A 29 17.14 -10.51 -0.89
N ASP A 30 16.70 -10.12 0.31
CA ASP A 30 16.57 -11.02 1.46
C ASP A 30 15.46 -12.07 1.33
N GLY A 31 14.61 -11.94 0.34
CA GLY A 31 13.46 -12.80 0.09
C GLY A 31 12.40 -12.05 -0.70
N VAL A 32 11.19 -12.60 -0.72
CA VAL A 32 10.03 -11.94 -1.32
C VAL A 32 9.52 -10.90 -0.33
N LEU A 33 9.32 -9.68 -0.79
CA LEU A 33 8.84 -8.58 0.03
C LEU A 33 7.32 -8.39 -0.11
N SER A 34 6.68 -7.90 0.94
CA SER A 34 5.24 -7.61 0.98
C SER A 34 4.80 -6.49 0.02
N ALA A 35 5.73 -5.65 -0.45
CA ALA A 35 5.58 -4.65 -1.51
C ALA A 35 6.94 -4.26 -2.07
N ASP A 36 6.99 -3.43 -3.12
CA ASP A 36 8.25 -2.86 -3.65
C ASP A 36 8.87 -1.89 -2.61
N PRO A 37 10.03 -2.20 -2.03
CA PRO A 37 10.65 -1.41 -0.95
C PRO A 37 11.06 0.00 -1.39
N ARG A 38 11.24 0.23 -2.71
CA ARG A 38 11.55 1.56 -3.25
C ARG A 38 10.34 2.50 -3.16
N ARG A 39 9.14 1.95 -3.07
CA ARG A 39 7.87 2.68 -3.00
C ARG A 39 7.25 2.59 -1.61
N VAL A 40 7.47 1.50 -0.91
CA VAL A 40 6.99 1.21 0.44
C VAL A 40 8.19 0.84 1.30
N PRO A 41 8.84 1.80 1.98
CA PRO A 41 10.01 1.52 2.83
C PRO A 41 9.73 0.51 3.95
N GLU A 42 8.49 0.45 4.41
CA GLU A 42 8.02 -0.47 5.47
C GLU A 42 7.71 -1.89 4.94
N ALA A 43 8.04 -2.19 3.68
CA ALA A 43 7.86 -3.53 3.14
C ALA A 43 8.71 -4.54 3.91
N VAL A 44 8.08 -5.63 4.33
CA VAL A 44 8.71 -6.69 5.11
C VAL A 44 8.98 -7.92 4.27
N VAL A 45 10.04 -8.66 4.62
CA VAL A 45 10.32 -9.96 4.01
C VAL A 45 9.27 -10.98 4.49
N LEU A 46 8.68 -11.70 3.56
CA LEU A 46 7.71 -12.76 3.85
C LEU A 46 8.46 -14.05 4.19
N ASP A 47 8.22 -14.62 5.36
CA ASP A 47 8.88 -15.88 5.78
C ASP A 47 8.48 -17.06 4.89
N GLU A 48 7.20 -17.08 4.51
CA GLU A 48 6.64 -18.15 3.69
C GLU A 48 5.48 -17.67 2.83
N MET A 49 5.26 -18.36 1.72
CA MET A 49 4.09 -18.15 0.85
C MET A 49 3.77 -19.42 0.06
N SER A 50 2.53 -19.50 -0.42
CA SER A 50 2.14 -20.58 -1.32
C SER A 50 2.68 -20.37 -2.75
N TYR A 51 2.77 -21.44 -3.53
CA TYR A 51 3.10 -21.32 -4.96
C TYR A 51 2.11 -20.43 -5.70
N ARG A 52 0.83 -20.44 -5.30
CA ARG A 52 -0.23 -19.64 -5.93
C ARG A 52 -0.02 -18.16 -5.64
N GLU A 53 0.22 -17.80 -4.38
CA GLU A 53 0.53 -16.44 -3.99
C GLU A 53 1.76 -15.89 -4.72
N ALA A 54 2.81 -16.73 -4.84
CA ALA A 54 4.02 -16.35 -5.56
C ALA A 54 3.77 -16.13 -7.06
N MET A 55 2.96 -16.96 -7.69
CA MET A 55 2.58 -16.81 -9.10
C MET A 55 1.74 -15.55 -9.34
N GLU A 56 0.78 -15.28 -8.46
CA GLU A 56 -0.07 -14.06 -8.54
C GLU A 56 0.78 -12.80 -8.37
N LEU A 57 1.62 -12.71 -7.33
CA LEU A 57 2.51 -11.56 -7.13
C LEU A 57 3.45 -11.35 -8.32
N ALA A 58 4.02 -12.42 -8.86
CA ALA A 58 4.91 -12.35 -10.01
C ALA A 58 4.18 -11.92 -11.29
N TYR A 59 2.93 -12.35 -11.49
CA TYR A 59 2.09 -11.91 -12.61
C TYR A 59 1.86 -10.41 -12.58
N PHE A 60 1.55 -9.86 -11.42
CA PHE A 60 1.33 -8.44 -11.24
C PHE A 60 2.61 -7.60 -11.08
N GLY A 61 3.79 -8.15 -11.38
CA GLY A 61 5.03 -7.39 -11.53
C GLY A 61 5.97 -7.41 -10.33
N ALA A 62 5.66 -8.14 -9.27
CA ALA A 62 6.63 -8.35 -8.19
C ALA A 62 7.86 -9.09 -8.72
N LYS A 63 9.04 -8.60 -8.38
CA LYS A 63 10.32 -9.24 -8.76
C LYS A 63 10.59 -10.45 -7.86
N VAL A 64 9.76 -11.45 -8.01
CA VAL A 64 9.95 -12.78 -7.42
C VAL A 64 10.53 -13.70 -8.51
N VAL A 65 10.22 -14.95 -8.51
CA VAL A 65 10.55 -15.89 -9.57
C VAL A 65 9.43 -15.87 -10.62
N HIS A 66 9.79 -15.87 -11.92
CA HIS A 66 8.77 -15.86 -12.97
C HIS A 66 7.85 -17.09 -12.88
N PRO A 67 6.51 -16.98 -13.05
CA PRO A 67 5.57 -18.10 -12.86
C PRO A 67 5.92 -19.38 -13.63
N ARG A 68 6.33 -19.25 -14.90
CA ARG A 68 6.77 -20.40 -15.71
C ARG A 68 8.01 -21.11 -15.17
N THR A 69 8.86 -20.36 -14.47
CA THR A 69 10.09 -20.89 -13.86
C THR A 69 9.78 -21.79 -12.66
N MET A 70 8.71 -21.53 -11.95
CA MET A 70 8.30 -22.31 -10.78
C MET A 70 7.61 -23.62 -11.15
N GLN A 71 7.01 -23.74 -12.35
CA GLN A 71 6.15 -24.85 -12.74
C GLN A 71 6.76 -26.24 -12.50
N PRO A 72 8.01 -26.54 -12.89
CA PRO A 72 8.60 -27.87 -12.66
C PRO A 72 8.73 -28.25 -11.18
N ALA A 73 8.97 -27.24 -10.31
CA ALA A 73 9.04 -27.46 -8.87
C ALA A 73 7.63 -27.60 -8.25
N VAL A 74 6.66 -26.84 -8.75
CA VAL A 74 5.25 -26.90 -8.33
C VAL A 74 4.65 -28.27 -8.60
N ASP A 75 4.88 -28.84 -9.79
CA ASP A 75 4.34 -30.12 -10.20
C ASP A 75 4.81 -31.28 -9.29
N LYS A 76 6.01 -31.15 -8.73
CA LYS A 76 6.60 -32.12 -7.79
C LYS A 76 6.54 -31.66 -6.32
N LYS A 77 5.92 -30.51 -6.02
CA LYS A 77 5.82 -29.93 -4.69
C LYS A 77 7.17 -29.69 -4.00
N ILE A 78 8.19 -29.34 -4.79
CA ILE A 78 9.54 -29.07 -4.30
C ILE A 78 9.60 -27.65 -3.74
N PRO A 79 9.91 -27.43 -2.44
CA PRO A 79 10.04 -26.09 -1.87
C PRO A 79 11.11 -25.26 -2.57
N LEU A 80 10.75 -24.02 -2.92
CA LEU A 80 11.66 -23.03 -3.48
C LEU A 80 12.06 -22.04 -2.39
N TRP A 81 13.36 -21.84 -2.20
CA TRP A 81 13.89 -20.85 -1.27
C TRP A 81 14.45 -19.67 -2.04
N ILE A 82 14.07 -18.45 -1.64
CA ILE A 82 14.65 -17.21 -2.14
C ILE A 82 15.55 -16.67 -1.03
N LYS A 83 16.84 -16.55 -1.30
CA LYS A 83 17.85 -16.15 -0.31
C LYS A 83 18.81 -15.10 -0.85
N ASN A 84 19.33 -14.28 0.06
CA ASN A 84 20.30 -13.24 -0.29
C ASN A 84 21.73 -13.79 -0.34
N THR A 85 22.39 -13.63 -1.48
CA THR A 85 23.78 -14.04 -1.68
C THR A 85 24.75 -13.30 -0.76
N PHE A 86 24.48 -12.03 -0.49
CA PHE A 86 25.32 -11.17 0.35
C PHE A 86 25.04 -11.33 1.86
N ARG A 87 23.87 -11.87 2.20
CA ARG A 87 23.42 -12.12 3.57
C ARG A 87 22.88 -13.54 3.75
N PRO A 88 23.74 -14.59 3.56
CA PRO A 88 23.30 -15.98 3.53
C PRO A 88 22.73 -16.49 4.87
N GLN A 89 23.04 -15.80 5.98
CA GLN A 89 22.49 -16.07 7.31
C GLN A 89 21.02 -15.68 7.46
N VAL A 90 20.52 -14.78 6.63
CA VAL A 90 19.09 -14.42 6.64
C VAL A 90 18.27 -15.61 6.16
N ARG A 91 17.14 -15.86 6.84
CA ARG A 91 16.28 -17.02 6.55
C ARG A 91 15.82 -17.05 5.11
N GLY A 92 15.43 -15.90 4.55
CA GLY A 92 14.81 -15.81 3.24
C GLY A 92 13.33 -16.20 3.24
N THR A 93 12.77 -16.35 2.04
CA THR A 93 11.37 -16.76 1.84
C THR A 93 11.31 -18.19 1.33
N VAL A 94 10.46 -19.03 1.92
CA VAL A 94 10.12 -20.34 1.37
C VAL A 94 8.80 -20.27 0.60
N ILE A 95 8.79 -20.79 -0.63
CA ILE A 95 7.62 -20.93 -1.49
C ILE A 95 7.30 -22.42 -1.59
N HIS A 96 6.14 -22.84 -1.11
CA HIS A 96 5.78 -24.26 -1.05
C HIS A 96 4.25 -24.45 -1.12
N ASP A 97 3.76 -25.69 -0.98
CA ASP A 97 2.33 -26.02 -0.94
C ASP A 97 1.73 -25.64 0.45
N ALA A 98 1.90 -24.36 0.83
CA ALA A 98 1.38 -23.86 2.09
C ALA A 98 -0.15 -23.74 2.05
N LYS A 99 -0.78 -24.07 3.18
CA LYS A 99 -2.19 -23.75 3.42
C LYS A 99 -2.27 -22.60 4.42
N PRO A 100 -3.18 -21.63 4.23
CA PRO A 100 -3.35 -20.56 5.20
C PRO A 100 -3.75 -21.13 6.57
N THR A 101 -3.16 -20.57 7.61
CA THR A 101 -3.49 -20.85 9.01
C THR A 101 -4.26 -19.66 9.60
N PRO A 102 -4.93 -19.82 10.77
CA PRO A 102 -5.58 -18.69 11.44
C PRO A 102 -4.64 -17.50 11.74
N SER A 103 -3.34 -17.78 11.91
CA SER A 103 -2.30 -16.78 12.14
C SER A 103 -1.68 -16.20 10.87
N SER A 104 -2.01 -16.76 9.70
CA SER A 104 -1.49 -16.25 8.42
C SER A 104 -1.98 -14.82 8.17
N PRO A 105 -1.11 -13.91 7.68
CA PRO A 105 -1.55 -12.60 7.20
C PRO A 105 -2.65 -12.73 6.15
N VAL A 106 -3.69 -11.92 6.26
CA VAL A 106 -4.84 -11.95 5.33
C VAL A 106 -4.39 -11.65 3.92
N VAL A 107 -3.55 -10.63 3.75
CA VAL A 107 -2.88 -10.28 2.50
C VAL A 107 -1.40 -10.53 2.68
N LYS A 108 -0.79 -11.30 1.78
CA LYS A 108 0.65 -11.58 1.77
C LYS A 108 1.43 -10.43 1.14
N GLY A 109 0.92 -9.89 0.05
CA GLY A 109 1.64 -8.81 -0.62
C GLY A 109 0.78 -7.96 -1.53
N PHE A 110 1.35 -6.81 -1.86
CA PHE A 110 0.78 -5.81 -2.75
C PHE A 110 1.74 -5.52 -3.88
N THR A 111 1.21 -5.37 -5.08
CA THR A 111 2.04 -5.10 -6.26
C THR A 111 1.32 -4.19 -7.24
N THR A 112 2.09 -3.55 -8.11
CA THR A 112 1.54 -2.66 -9.13
C THR A 112 2.15 -2.93 -10.50
N ILE A 113 1.34 -2.76 -11.54
CA ILE A 113 1.80 -2.66 -12.93
C ILE A 113 1.52 -1.24 -13.39
N ASP A 114 2.54 -0.49 -13.67
CA ASP A 114 2.42 0.84 -14.25
C ASP A 114 2.39 0.79 -15.79
N ASP A 115 2.18 1.93 -16.43
CA ASP A 115 2.12 2.07 -17.90
C ASP A 115 1.03 1.17 -18.53
N VAL A 116 -0.17 1.27 -17.98
CA VAL A 116 -1.36 0.54 -18.42
C VAL A 116 -2.36 1.50 -19.06
N ALA A 117 -3.03 1.07 -20.12
CA ALA A 117 -4.20 1.71 -20.68
C ALA A 117 -5.44 0.85 -20.42
N LEU A 118 -6.52 1.51 -20.00
CA LEU A 118 -7.84 0.90 -19.82
C LEU A 118 -8.67 1.20 -21.06
N LEU A 119 -9.21 0.16 -21.69
CA LEU A 119 -10.09 0.25 -22.84
C LEU A 119 -11.49 -0.21 -22.43
N ASN A 120 -12.49 0.49 -22.93
CA ASN A 120 -13.89 0.16 -22.66
C ASN A 120 -14.66 0.06 -23.99
N LEU A 121 -15.28 -1.10 -24.22
CA LEU A 121 -16.23 -1.33 -25.30
C LEU A 121 -17.63 -1.31 -24.71
N GLU A 122 -18.48 -0.40 -25.17
CA GLU A 122 -19.86 -0.24 -24.69
C GLU A 122 -20.86 -0.32 -25.85
N GLY A 123 -22.03 -0.88 -25.56
CA GLY A 123 -23.15 -0.85 -26.52
C GLY A 123 -24.31 -1.71 -26.11
N THR A 124 -25.50 -1.25 -26.44
CA THR A 124 -26.77 -1.99 -26.22
C THR A 124 -26.88 -3.24 -27.10
N GLY A 125 -26.18 -3.26 -28.23
CA GLY A 125 -26.13 -4.42 -29.12
C GLY A 125 -25.28 -5.59 -28.66
N MET A 126 -24.66 -5.49 -27.46
CA MET A 126 -23.92 -6.59 -26.85
C MET A 126 -24.79 -7.42 -25.90
N VAL A 127 -25.88 -6.85 -25.39
CA VAL A 127 -26.73 -7.47 -24.37
C VAL A 127 -27.42 -8.72 -24.92
N GLY A 128 -27.20 -9.85 -24.24
CA GLY A 128 -27.80 -11.14 -24.64
C GLY A 128 -27.25 -11.72 -25.94
N VAL A 129 -26.18 -11.18 -26.50
CA VAL A 129 -25.53 -11.68 -27.72
C VAL A 129 -24.37 -12.61 -27.38
N PRO A 130 -24.50 -13.93 -27.61
CA PRO A 130 -23.39 -14.86 -27.34
C PRO A 130 -22.19 -14.58 -28.23
N GLY A 131 -20.97 -14.78 -27.64
CA GLY A 131 -19.70 -14.71 -28.38
C GLY A 131 -19.10 -13.32 -28.52
N VAL A 132 -19.67 -12.26 -27.95
CA VAL A 132 -19.08 -10.89 -27.96
C VAL A 132 -17.69 -10.89 -27.34
N ALA A 133 -17.53 -11.49 -26.15
CA ALA A 133 -16.23 -11.59 -25.47
C ALA A 133 -15.22 -12.44 -26.27
N GLU A 134 -15.65 -13.56 -26.86
CA GLU A 134 -14.80 -14.38 -27.73
C GLU A 134 -14.24 -13.58 -28.90
N ARG A 135 -15.11 -12.85 -29.61
CA ARG A 135 -14.72 -12.01 -30.75
C ARG A 135 -13.75 -10.92 -30.35
N LEU A 136 -14.01 -10.23 -29.23
CA LEU A 136 -13.13 -9.19 -28.70
C LEU A 136 -11.74 -9.74 -28.37
N PHE A 137 -11.68 -10.75 -27.53
CA PHE A 137 -10.38 -11.30 -27.09
C PHE A 137 -9.72 -12.14 -28.18
N GLY A 138 -10.47 -12.75 -29.07
CA GLY A 138 -9.97 -13.41 -30.27
C GLY A 138 -9.27 -12.44 -31.21
N ALA A 139 -9.85 -11.27 -31.46
CA ALA A 139 -9.23 -10.23 -32.27
C ALA A 139 -7.94 -9.71 -31.65
N LEU A 140 -7.91 -9.45 -30.34
CA LEU A 140 -6.69 -9.02 -29.61
C LEU A 140 -5.60 -10.09 -29.67
N ARG A 141 -5.95 -11.37 -29.50
CA ARG A 141 -5.03 -12.50 -29.61
C ARG A 141 -4.39 -12.56 -31.00
N ALA A 142 -5.15 -12.35 -32.05
CA ALA A 142 -4.66 -12.44 -33.43
C ALA A 142 -3.53 -11.43 -33.73
N VAL A 143 -3.51 -10.30 -33.04
CA VAL A 143 -2.47 -9.27 -33.16
C VAL A 143 -1.44 -9.30 -32.02
N GLY A 144 -1.47 -10.30 -31.15
CA GLY A 144 -0.51 -10.49 -30.06
C GLY A 144 -0.66 -9.51 -28.90
N VAL A 145 -1.83 -8.88 -28.73
CA VAL A 145 -2.11 -8.02 -27.57
C VAL A 145 -2.47 -8.88 -26.37
N SER A 146 -1.72 -8.71 -25.27
CA SER A 146 -1.98 -9.39 -24.00
C SER A 146 -2.83 -8.53 -23.08
N VAL A 147 -3.94 -9.09 -22.60
CA VAL A 147 -4.84 -8.44 -21.65
C VAL A 147 -4.38 -8.72 -20.22
N ILE A 148 -4.28 -7.66 -19.40
CA ILE A 148 -3.79 -7.69 -18.01
C ILE A 148 -4.97 -7.86 -17.03
N VAL A 149 -6.05 -7.10 -17.24
CA VAL A 149 -7.25 -7.08 -16.40
C VAL A 149 -8.47 -7.11 -17.29
N ILE A 150 -9.49 -7.83 -16.88
CA ILE A 150 -10.81 -7.85 -17.51
C ILE A 150 -11.85 -7.55 -16.44
N SER A 151 -12.73 -6.60 -16.71
CA SER A 151 -13.88 -6.28 -15.86
C SER A 151 -15.11 -6.14 -16.77
N GLN A 152 -16.13 -6.93 -16.49
CA GLN A 152 -17.38 -6.88 -17.23
C GLN A 152 -18.54 -6.60 -16.28
N ALA A 153 -19.35 -5.60 -16.61
CA ALA A 153 -20.57 -5.32 -15.85
C ALA A 153 -21.59 -6.45 -16.05
N SER A 154 -22.36 -6.75 -15.01
CA SER A 154 -23.39 -7.80 -15.03
C SER A 154 -24.52 -7.53 -16.04
N SER A 155 -24.65 -6.31 -16.50
CA SER A 155 -25.64 -5.90 -17.51
C SER A 155 -25.22 -6.20 -18.96
N GLU A 156 -24.04 -6.77 -19.18
CA GLU A 156 -23.47 -7.08 -20.51
C GLU A 156 -23.34 -5.86 -21.46
N HIS A 157 -23.58 -4.64 -20.96
CA HIS A 157 -23.50 -3.42 -21.77
C HIS A 157 -22.07 -2.96 -22.03
N SER A 158 -21.10 -3.43 -21.24
CA SER A 158 -19.71 -3.01 -21.37
C SER A 158 -18.73 -4.13 -21.04
N ILE A 159 -17.62 -4.16 -21.78
CA ILE A 159 -16.45 -4.97 -21.48
C ILE A 159 -15.27 -4.01 -21.34
N CYS A 160 -14.76 -3.92 -20.12
CA CYS A 160 -13.60 -3.11 -19.79
C CYS A 160 -12.38 -4.01 -19.65
N PHE A 161 -11.27 -3.65 -20.28
CA PHE A 161 -10.04 -4.44 -20.22
C PHE A 161 -8.80 -3.55 -20.22
N ALA A 162 -7.75 -4.03 -19.58
CA ALA A 162 -6.49 -3.31 -19.48
C ALA A 162 -5.38 -3.99 -20.27
N VAL A 163 -4.59 -3.20 -20.98
CA VAL A 163 -3.42 -3.64 -21.74
C VAL A 163 -2.22 -2.76 -21.41
N LYS A 164 -1.01 -3.16 -21.80
CA LYS A 164 0.14 -2.26 -21.72
C LYS A 164 -0.12 -0.99 -22.54
N GLU A 165 0.25 0.16 -22.02
CA GLU A 165 -0.01 1.45 -22.67
C GLU A 165 0.62 1.52 -24.07
N SER A 166 1.77 0.87 -24.27
CA SER A 166 2.41 0.75 -25.59
C SER A 166 1.61 -0.04 -26.62
N GLN A 167 0.62 -0.84 -26.20
CA GLN A 167 -0.25 -1.63 -27.07
C GLN A 167 -1.66 -1.02 -27.21
N ALA A 168 -1.92 0.11 -26.58
CA ALA A 168 -3.25 0.70 -26.50
C ALA A 168 -3.84 1.06 -27.87
N GLU A 169 -3.05 1.64 -28.75
CA GLU A 169 -3.46 2.03 -30.10
C GLU A 169 -3.80 0.80 -30.96
N LEU A 170 -2.89 -0.18 -30.93
CA LEU A 170 -3.11 -1.45 -31.65
C LEU A 170 -4.38 -2.16 -31.15
N ALA A 171 -4.59 -2.16 -29.83
CA ALA A 171 -5.80 -2.76 -29.23
C ALA A 171 -7.06 -2.00 -29.64
N HIS A 172 -7.04 -0.65 -29.57
CA HIS A 172 -8.15 0.20 -29.99
C HIS A 172 -8.55 -0.06 -31.44
N ASP A 173 -7.59 0.02 -32.36
CA ASP A 173 -7.86 -0.14 -33.81
C ASP A 173 -8.35 -1.55 -34.13
N THR A 174 -7.80 -2.55 -33.47
CA THR A 174 -8.21 -3.96 -33.64
C THR A 174 -9.65 -4.18 -33.20
N VAL A 175 -10.02 -3.69 -32.02
CA VAL A 175 -11.39 -3.82 -31.50
C VAL A 175 -12.36 -3.01 -32.33
N THR A 176 -12.02 -1.78 -32.70
CA THR A 176 -12.85 -0.93 -33.57
C THR A 176 -13.14 -1.60 -34.91
N LYS A 177 -12.14 -2.25 -35.53
CA LYS A 177 -12.34 -3.02 -36.78
C LYS A 177 -13.22 -4.27 -36.55
N ALA A 178 -12.99 -4.98 -35.45
CA ALA A 178 -13.78 -6.20 -35.14
C ALA A 178 -15.27 -5.92 -34.92
N PHE A 179 -15.61 -4.69 -34.46
CA PHE A 179 -16.98 -4.26 -34.19
C PHE A 179 -17.47 -3.17 -35.13
N ALA A 180 -16.86 -3.02 -36.31
CA ALA A 180 -17.17 -1.97 -37.28
C ALA A 180 -18.65 -2.00 -37.77
N SER A 181 -19.21 -3.21 -37.96
CA SER A 181 -20.62 -3.37 -38.38
C SER A 181 -21.60 -2.87 -37.32
N GLU A 182 -21.42 -3.27 -36.09
CA GLU A 182 -22.27 -2.88 -34.96
C GLU A 182 -22.11 -1.38 -34.65
N LYS A 183 -20.93 -0.82 -34.81
CA LYS A 183 -20.70 0.61 -34.71
C LYS A 183 -21.45 1.38 -35.79
N ALA A 184 -21.42 0.93 -37.04
CA ALA A 184 -22.15 1.55 -38.14
C ALA A 184 -23.68 1.51 -37.94
N GLN A 185 -24.19 0.53 -37.20
CA GLN A 185 -25.59 0.37 -36.84
C GLN A 185 -25.97 1.10 -35.52
N GLY A 186 -25.02 1.75 -34.86
CA GLY A 186 -25.26 2.41 -33.56
C GLY A 186 -25.47 1.46 -32.38
N LEU A 187 -25.18 0.17 -32.56
CA LEU A 187 -25.33 -0.86 -31.55
C LEU A 187 -24.16 -0.93 -30.56
N VAL A 188 -22.98 -0.43 -30.96
CA VAL A 188 -21.76 -0.33 -30.18
C VAL A 188 -21.20 1.09 -30.31
N SER A 189 -20.78 1.67 -29.21
CA SER A 189 -20.15 2.98 -29.16
C SER A 189 -18.68 2.92 -29.59
N ASP A 190 -18.00 4.08 -29.65
CA ASP A 190 -16.57 4.13 -29.83
C ASP A 190 -15.86 3.48 -28.65
N VAL A 191 -14.75 2.79 -28.94
CA VAL A 191 -13.86 2.24 -27.91
C VAL A 191 -13.17 3.38 -27.17
N VAL A 192 -13.50 3.56 -25.91
CA VAL A 192 -12.88 4.60 -25.08
C VAL A 192 -11.54 4.10 -24.55
N VAL A 193 -10.47 4.90 -24.73
CA VAL A 193 -9.13 4.58 -24.25
C VAL A 193 -8.73 5.56 -23.13
N GLN A 194 -8.49 5.06 -21.93
CA GLN A 194 -7.96 5.83 -20.81
C GLN A 194 -6.50 5.45 -20.59
N ARG A 195 -5.59 6.36 -20.90
CA ARG A 195 -4.14 6.19 -20.68
C ARG A 195 -3.71 6.65 -19.31
N GLY A 196 -2.43 6.45 -18.97
CA GLY A 196 -1.88 6.87 -17.69
C GLY A 196 -2.52 6.16 -16.51
N CYS A 197 -2.75 4.87 -16.63
CA CYS A 197 -3.28 4.02 -15.59
C CYS A 197 -2.21 3.14 -14.96
N SER A 198 -2.49 2.66 -13.75
CA SER A 198 -1.77 1.59 -13.08
C SER A 198 -2.74 0.56 -12.54
N VAL A 199 -2.31 -0.68 -12.55
CA VAL A 199 -3.01 -1.78 -11.86
C VAL A 199 -2.39 -1.93 -10.47
N LEU A 200 -3.21 -2.00 -9.44
CA LEU A 200 -2.82 -2.32 -8.07
C LEU A 200 -3.51 -3.62 -7.68
N ALA A 201 -2.74 -4.59 -7.18
CA ALA A 201 -3.25 -5.87 -6.74
C ALA A 201 -2.85 -6.18 -5.29
N ALA A 202 -3.80 -6.68 -4.52
CA ALA A 202 -3.60 -7.32 -3.22
C ALA A 202 -3.71 -8.83 -3.40
N VAL A 203 -2.75 -9.60 -2.87
CA VAL A 203 -2.67 -11.06 -3.03
C VAL A 203 -2.54 -11.75 -1.68
N GLY A 204 -3.32 -12.81 -1.46
CA GLY A 204 -3.23 -13.65 -0.28
C GLY A 204 -4.25 -14.78 -0.29
N ASP A 205 -3.82 -16.01 -0.06
CA ASP A 205 -4.70 -17.19 0.04
C ASP A 205 -5.64 -17.09 1.25
N ALA A 206 -5.23 -16.39 2.32
CA ALA A 206 -6.04 -16.19 3.52
C ALA A 206 -7.12 -15.11 3.35
N MET A 207 -7.26 -14.49 2.19
CA MET A 207 -8.34 -13.54 1.89
C MET A 207 -9.67 -14.26 1.62
N ALA A 208 -9.61 -15.49 1.09
CA ALA A 208 -10.80 -16.27 0.75
C ALA A 208 -11.68 -16.49 1.99
N GLU A 209 -12.98 -16.31 1.81
CA GLU A 209 -14.00 -16.51 2.85
C GLU A 209 -13.84 -15.59 4.09
N ARG A 210 -13.01 -14.55 4.02
CA ARG A 210 -12.86 -13.57 5.11
C ARG A 210 -13.67 -12.30 4.88
N PRO A 211 -14.76 -12.09 5.63
CA PRO A 211 -15.55 -10.86 5.52
C PRO A 211 -14.73 -9.62 5.82
N GLY A 212 -15.03 -8.52 5.10
CA GLY A 212 -14.44 -7.21 5.37
C GLY A 212 -13.10 -6.94 4.67
N VAL A 213 -12.47 -7.91 3.99
CA VAL A 213 -11.19 -7.70 3.29
C VAL A 213 -11.33 -6.66 2.19
N ALA A 214 -12.32 -6.81 1.32
CA ALA A 214 -12.59 -5.84 0.25
C ALA A 214 -12.95 -4.46 0.83
N ALA A 215 -13.77 -4.40 1.89
CA ALA A 215 -14.11 -3.15 2.55
C ALA A 215 -12.85 -2.41 3.05
N ARG A 216 -11.94 -3.11 3.73
CA ARG A 216 -10.67 -2.53 4.21
C ARG A 216 -9.78 -2.04 3.06
N PHE A 217 -9.74 -2.78 1.96
CA PHE A 217 -8.96 -2.42 0.78
C PHE A 217 -9.48 -1.14 0.12
N PHE A 218 -10.78 -1.06 -0.14
CA PHE A 218 -11.39 0.13 -0.73
C PHE A 218 -11.42 1.32 0.22
N GLN A 219 -11.60 1.09 1.52
CA GLN A 219 -11.50 2.14 2.53
C GLN A 219 -10.11 2.78 2.53
N ALA A 220 -9.05 1.98 2.48
CA ALA A 220 -7.67 2.50 2.42
C ALA A 220 -7.43 3.40 1.20
N LEU A 221 -8.02 3.08 0.05
CA LEU A 221 -7.94 3.91 -1.16
C LEU A 221 -8.76 5.20 -1.02
N GLY A 222 -9.96 5.09 -0.45
CA GLY A 222 -10.84 6.24 -0.20
C GLY A 222 -10.25 7.24 0.78
N ASP A 223 -9.65 6.76 1.87
CA ASP A 223 -9.01 7.59 2.91
C ASP A 223 -7.90 8.49 2.35
N VAL A 224 -7.23 8.06 1.29
CA VAL A 224 -6.18 8.84 0.61
C VAL A 224 -6.65 9.50 -0.69
N GLY A 225 -7.96 9.53 -0.94
CA GLY A 225 -8.56 10.20 -2.10
C GLY A 225 -8.21 9.58 -3.45
N VAL A 226 -7.97 8.27 -3.51
CA VAL A 226 -7.70 7.55 -4.75
C VAL A 226 -8.98 7.05 -5.39
N ASN A 227 -9.24 7.50 -6.62
CA ASN A 227 -10.38 7.03 -7.40
C ASN A 227 -10.08 5.70 -8.11
N VAL A 228 -10.97 4.72 -7.96
CA VAL A 228 -10.90 3.41 -8.62
C VAL A 228 -11.68 3.46 -9.94
N ARG A 229 -11.03 3.12 -11.05
CA ARG A 229 -11.59 3.15 -12.41
C ARG A 229 -12.22 1.82 -12.83
N ALA A 230 -11.60 0.72 -12.43
CA ALA A 230 -12.11 -0.64 -12.67
C ALA A 230 -11.68 -1.56 -11.53
N VAL A 231 -12.47 -2.61 -11.31
CA VAL A 231 -12.23 -3.64 -10.28
C VAL A 231 -12.31 -5.01 -10.95
N ALA A 232 -11.39 -5.89 -10.60
CA ALA A 232 -11.45 -7.30 -10.93
C ALA A 232 -11.15 -8.15 -9.69
N GLN A 233 -12.05 -9.07 -9.39
CA GLN A 233 -11.87 -10.06 -8.32
C GLN A 233 -12.39 -11.40 -8.83
N GLY A 234 -11.55 -12.42 -8.83
CA GLY A 234 -11.95 -13.77 -9.21
C GLY A 234 -12.73 -14.49 -8.10
N SER A 235 -13.48 -15.52 -8.48
CA SER A 235 -14.23 -16.38 -7.53
C SER A 235 -13.33 -17.11 -6.53
N SER A 236 -12.03 -17.16 -6.77
CA SER A 236 -11.04 -17.71 -5.83
C SER A 236 -10.80 -16.81 -4.62
N GLU A 237 -11.22 -15.53 -4.68
CA GLU A 237 -11.03 -14.49 -3.64
C GLU A 237 -9.59 -14.29 -3.18
N ARG A 238 -8.60 -14.79 -3.96
CA ARG A 238 -7.16 -14.74 -3.60
C ARG A 238 -6.48 -13.46 -4.03
N ASN A 239 -7.12 -12.68 -4.87
CA ASN A 239 -6.66 -11.36 -5.25
C ASN A 239 -7.82 -10.37 -5.34
N ILE A 240 -7.51 -9.10 -5.08
CA ILE A 240 -8.33 -7.94 -5.39
C ILE A 240 -7.47 -7.04 -6.25
N THR A 241 -7.93 -6.78 -7.46
CA THR A 241 -7.21 -5.98 -8.44
C THR A 241 -8.02 -4.75 -8.82
N VAL A 242 -7.39 -3.58 -8.81
CA VAL A 242 -8.02 -2.32 -9.23
C VAL A 242 -7.17 -1.60 -10.25
N VAL A 243 -7.84 -0.86 -11.12
CA VAL A 243 -7.20 0.10 -12.03
C VAL A 243 -7.40 1.50 -11.48
N ILE A 244 -6.32 2.23 -11.34
CA ILE A 244 -6.25 3.58 -10.77
C ILE A 244 -5.46 4.50 -11.69
N SER A 245 -5.44 5.80 -11.40
CA SER A 245 -4.57 6.77 -12.09
C SER A 245 -3.10 6.53 -11.72
N ARG A 246 -2.19 6.59 -12.70
CA ARG A 246 -0.75 6.36 -12.49
C ARG A 246 -0.12 7.31 -11.46
N PRO A 247 -0.42 8.62 -11.42
CA PRO A 247 0.08 9.50 -10.38
C PRO A 247 -0.25 9.05 -8.96
N ASP A 248 -1.38 8.36 -8.78
CA ASP A 248 -1.84 7.88 -7.47
C ASP A 248 -1.22 6.54 -7.07
N SER A 249 -0.53 5.85 -7.98
CA SER A 249 -0.08 4.46 -7.83
C SER A 249 0.77 4.23 -6.56
N THR A 250 1.72 5.12 -6.26
CA THR A 250 2.57 4.98 -5.05
C THR A 250 1.78 5.28 -3.77
N ARG A 251 0.95 6.33 -3.77
CA ARG A 251 0.10 6.68 -2.63
C ARG A 251 -0.89 5.56 -2.32
N ALA A 252 -1.55 5.01 -3.33
CA ALA A 252 -2.45 3.88 -3.21
C ALA A 252 -1.76 2.63 -2.66
N LEU A 253 -0.59 2.27 -3.20
CA LEU A 253 0.19 1.13 -2.76
C LEU A 253 0.58 1.24 -1.27
N ARG A 254 1.07 2.42 -0.85
CA ARG A 254 1.40 2.69 0.56
C ARG A 254 0.19 2.58 1.48
N ALA A 255 -0.94 3.17 1.08
CA ALA A 255 -2.15 3.16 1.89
C ALA A 255 -2.69 1.74 2.11
N VAL A 256 -2.81 0.92 1.06
CA VAL A 256 -3.29 -0.47 1.21
C VAL A 256 -2.28 -1.32 1.97
N HIS A 257 -0.98 -1.18 1.70
CA HIS A 257 0.05 -1.90 2.45
C HIS A 257 -0.02 -1.56 3.95
N ALA A 258 -0.06 -0.28 4.29
CA ALA A 258 -0.18 0.19 5.67
C ALA A 258 -1.43 -0.40 6.36
N ARG A 259 -2.58 -0.39 5.69
CA ARG A 259 -3.84 -0.89 6.24
C ARG A 259 -3.87 -2.37 6.57
N PHE A 260 -3.06 -3.20 5.90
CA PHE A 260 -3.04 -4.65 6.08
C PHE A 260 -1.80 -5.18 6.81
N THR A 261 -0.67 -4.48 6.72
CA THR A 261 0.60 -4.91 7.33
C THR A 261 0.85 -4.26 8.68
N LEU A 262 0.34 -3.04 8.87
CA LEU A 262 0.43 -2.36 10.15
C LEU A 262 -0.66 -2.84 11.10
N SER A 263 -0.46 -2.64 12.40
CA SER A 263 -1.48 -2.93 13.41
C SER A 263 -2.79 -2.17 13.10
N ASP A 264 -3.90 -2.66 13.60
CA ASP A 264 -5.24 -2.11 13.30
C ASP A 264 -5.36 -0.59 13.53
N THR A 265 -4.49 -0.03 14.38
CA THR A 265 -4.40 1.41 14.64
C THR A 265 -2.94 1.86 14.63
N THR A 266 -2.45 2.36 13.49
CA THR A 266 -1.14 3.01 13.42
C THR A 266 -1.32 4.52 13.52
N ILE A 267 -0.60 5.13 14.45
CA ILE A 267 -0.64 6.57 14.71
C ILE A 267 0.74 7.16 14.41
N SER A 268 0.80 8.07 13.45
CA SER A 268 1.96 8.92 13.17
C SER A 268 2.06 10.00 14.24
N LEU A 269 3.16 10.07 14.97
CA LEU A 269 3.37 11.06 16.03
C LEU A 269 4.45 12.06 15.66
N GLY A 270 4.13 13.35 15.89
CA GLY A 270 5.10 14.42 15.97
C GLY A 270 5.24 14.92 17.42
N ILE A 271 6.46 15.07 17.90
CA ILE A 271 6.73 15.61 19.24
C ILE A 271 7.34 17.01 19.10
N VAL A 272 6.61 18.03 19.54
CA VAL A 272 7.09 19.40 19.57
C VAL A 272 7.61 19.73 20.96
N GLY A 273 8.88 20.06 21.07
CA GLY A 273 9.57 20.34 22.31
C GLY A 273 10.35 19.14 22.88
N ALA A 274 11.55 18.91 22.38
CA ALA A 274 12.50 17.88 22.85
C ALA A 274 13.18 18.23 24.20
N GLY A 275 12.47 18.95 25.07
CA GLY A 275 12.91 19.24 26.44
C GLY A 275 12.66 18.10 27.42
N LEU A 276 12.62 18.42 28.72
CA LEU A 276 12.44 17.43 29.78
C LEU A 276 11.17 16.56 29.58
N ILE A 277 10.03 17.20 29.30
CA ILE A 277 8.73 16.49 29.13
C ILE A 277 8.74 15.66 27.84
N GLY A 278 9.18 16.24 26.72
CA GLY A 278 9.22 15.51 25.43
C GLY A 278 10.15 14.29 25.47
N ARG A 279 11.34 14.42 26.08
CA ARG A 279 12.24 13.26 26.25
C ARG A 279 11.67 12.18 27.17
N ALA A 280 11.00 12.57 28.25
CA ALA A 280 10.32 11.61 29.13
C ALA A 280 9.22 10.86 28.39
N LEU A 281 8.42 11.55 27.58
CA LEU A 281 7.38 10.95 26.75
C LEU A 281 7.98 9.98 25.71
N LEU A 282 9.03 10.38 25.00
CA LEU A 282 9.72 9.51 24.05
C LEU A 282 10.19 8.20 24.69
N LYS A 283 10.80 8.27 25.87
CA LYS A 283 11.23 7.07 26.63
C LYS A 283 10.03 6.19 27.03
N GLN A 284 8.91 6.77 27.43
CA GLN A 284 7.70 6.02 27.78
C GLN A 284 7.10 5.33 26.56
N ILE A 285 7.02 6.02 25.40
CA ILE A 285 6.55 5.44 24.15
C ILE A 285 7.41 4.25 23.76
N GLU A 286 8.72 4.38 23.81
CA GLU A 286 9.65 3.31 23.47
C GLU A 286 9.50 2.10 24.41
N ALA A 287 9.44 2.33 25.71
CA ALA A 287 9.29 1.27 26.71
C ALA A 287 7.96 0.51 26.61
N GLN A 288 6.89 1.18 26.17
CA GLN A 288 5.55 0.59 26.08
C GLN A 288 5.15 0.12 24.68
N ARG A 289 5.98 0.33 23.67
CA ARG A 289 5.68 0.06 22.27
C ARG A 289 5.18 -1.36 22.03
N ASP A 290 5.89 -2.36 22.54
CA ASP A 290 5.55 -3.77 22.35
C ASP A 290 4.26 -4.16 23.06
N GLU A 291 3.98 -3.57 24.22
CA GLU A 291 2.72 -3.78 24.93
C GLU A 291 1.54 -3.16 24.19
N LEU A 292 1.69 -1.92 23.70
CA LEU A 292 0.68 -1.23 22.91
C LEU A 292 0.34 -2.04 21.65
N ARG A 293 1.35 -2.55 20.95
CA ARG A 293 1.14 -3.39 19.76
C ARG A 293 0.43 -4.69 20.10
N ARG A 294 0.89 -5.42 21.13
CA ARG A 294 0.37 -6.74 21.46
C ARG A 294 -1.01 -6.69 22.12
N ARG A 295 -1.20 -5.79 23.08
CA ARG A 295 -2.42 -5.73 23.92
C ARG A 295 -3.52 -4.86 23.33
N TYR A 296 -3.14 -3.70 22.79
CA TYR A 296 -4.08 -2.70 22.31
C TYR A 296 -4.16 -2.62 20.78
N ARG A 297 -3.30 -3.35 20.06
CA ARG A 297 -3.17 -3.31 18.61
C ARG A 297 -2.93 -1.88 18.09
N VAL A 298 -2.19 -1.09 18.86
CA VAL A 298 -1.80 0.29 18.53
C VAL A 298 -0.31 0.33 18.25
N ASP A 299 0.06 0.83 17.08
CA ASP A 299 1.44 1.10 16.68
C ASP A 299 1.70 2.60 16.69
N LEU A 300 2.43 3.09 17.70
CA LEU A 300 2.86 4.49 17.77
C LEU A 300 4.18 4.66 17.04
N ARG A 301 4.20 5.46 15.98
CA ARG A 301 5.40 5.79 15.20
C ARG A 301 5.78 7.24 15.41
N VAL A 302 6.86 7.49 16.11
CA VAL A 302 7.40 8.83 16.27
C VAL A 302 8.12 9.21 14.98
N ARG A 303 7.44 9.93 14.10
CA ARG A 303 7.97 10.29 12.77
C ARG A 303 8.69 11.62 12.75
N ALA A 304 8.41 12.48 13.70
CA ALA A 304 9.04 13.79 13.78
C ALA A 304 9.25 14.21 15.25
N VAL A 305 10.40 14.77 15.53
CA VAL A 305 10.70 15.43 16.80
C VAL A 305 11.29 16.80 16.49
N CYS A 306 10.96 17.85 17.26
CA CYS A 306 11.63 19.12 17.10
C CYS A 306 11.90 19.81 18.45
N ASP A 307 12.90 20.65 18.44
CA ASP A 307 13.15 21.68 19.45
C ASP A 307 12.85 23.09 18.92
N SER A 308 13.37 24.12 19.55
CA SER A 308 13.13 25.51 19.13
C SER A 308 13.91 25.95 17.88
N LYS A 309 14.83 25.13 17.37
CA LYS A 309 15.74 25.49 16.27
C LYS A 309 15.81 24.43 15.18
N ARG A 310 15.67 23.16 15.55
CA ARG A 310 15.88 22.00 14.66
C ARG A 310 14.73 21.03 14.72
N MET A 311 14.60 20.23 13.67
CA MET A 311 13.70 19.08 13.61
C MET A 311 14.43 17.86 13.06
N TRP A 312 13.99 16.69 13.52
CA TRP A 312 14.44 15.37 13.11
C TRP A 312 13.25 14.62 12.53
N LEU A 313 13.37 14.18 11.30
CA LEU A 313 12.31 13.49 10.56
C LEU A 313 12.76 12.07 10.26
N ALA A 314 11.88 11.09 10.48
CA ALA A 314 12.13 9.69 10.19
C ALA A 314 10.86 9.01 9.67
N GLU A 315 11.01 7.88 8.99
CA GLU A 315 9.86 7.11 8.53
C GLU A 315 9.20 6.31 9.68
N GLU A 316 9.97 5.87 10.67
CA GLU A 316 9.44 5.10 11.80
C GLU A 316 9.73 5.70 13.18
N ASN A 317 10.96 6.05 13.48
CA ASN A 317 11.38 6.47 14.82
C ASN A 317 12.40 7.61 14.76
N ALA A 318 11.90 8.84 14.86
CA ALA A 318 12.74 10.01 15.00
C ALA A 318 13.24 10.15 16.44
N HIS A 319 14.53 10.41 16.61
CA HIS A 319 15.19 10.66 17.90
C HIS A 319 15.73 12.09 17.93
N ALA A 320 15.56 12.77 19.07
CA ALA A 320 16.07 14.14 19.26
C ALA A 320 17.59 14.25 19.31
N ASP A 321 18.29 13.11 19.46
CA ASP A 321 19.73 13.05 19.64
C ASP A 321 20.48 12.60 18.36
N GLY A 322 19.80 12.56 17.19
CA GLY A 322 20.41 12.16 15.91
C GLY A 322 20.84 10.69 15.82
N GLY A 323 20.35 9.83 16.68
CA GLY A 323 20.84 8.48 16.83
C GLY A 323 20.12 7.43 15.97
N ASP A 324 20.55 7.28 14.71
CA ASP A 324 20.73 5.96 14.11
C ASP A 324 22.26 5.69 14.14
N GLY A 325 22.77 5.23 15.26
CA GLY A 325 24.09 4.58 15.41
C GLY A 325 25.37 5.19 14.81
N ASP A 326 25.30 6.23 14.04
CA ASP A 326 26.44 6.86 13.36
C ASP A 326 26.43 8.37 13.68
N GLY A 327 27.02 8.74 14.80
CA GLY A 327 27.29 10.03 15.44
C GLY A 327 27.14 11.36 14.69
N GLY A 328 26.14 11.51 13.82
CA GLY A 328 25.85 12.71 13.04
C GLY A 328 24.70 13.51 13.61
N ASP A 329 24.93 14.82 13.79
CA ASP A 329 23.96 15.86 14.15
C ASP A 329 22.94 16.09 13.01
N GLY A 330 22.11 15.06 12.70
CA GLY A 330 21.24 14.95 11.53
C GLY A 330 19.97 15.81 11.54
N GLY A 331 19.82 16.76 12.46
CA GLY A 331 18.66 17.66 12.52
C GLY A 331 18.75 18.78 11.45
N VAL A 332 17.62 19.03 10.75
CA VAL A 332 17.46 20.17 9.82
C VAL A 332 16.87 21.38 10.54
N ALA A 333 16.96 22.57 9.93
CA ALA A 333 16.34 23.77 10.50
C ALA A 333 14.83 23.57 10.71
N LEU A 334 14.30 24.09 11.82
CA LEU A 334 12.88 23.96 12.14
C LEU A 334 11.99 24.66 11.10
N ASP A 335 11.13 23.88 10.47
CA ASP A 335 10.02 24.32 9.65
C ASP A 335 8.76 23.57 10.11
N LEU A 336 7.85 24.27 10.79
CA LEU A 336 6.62 23.67 11.34
C LEU A 336 5.64 23.22 10.25
N GLU A 337 5.72 23.78 9.06
CA GLU A 337 4.92 23.37 7.91
C GLU A 337 5.39 22.01 7.38
N GLN A 338 6.69 21.89 7.13
CA GLN A 338 7.32 20.65 6.72
C GLN A 338 7.18 19.57 7.80
N PHE A 339 7.32 19.94 9.08
CA PHE A 339 7.12 19.05 10.22
C PHE A 339 5.70 18.44 10.21
N ALA A 340 4.67 19.29 10.12
CA ALA A 340 3.28 18.85 10.12
C ALA A 340 2.94 18.02 8.88
N ALA A 341 3.46 18.37 7.70
CA ALA A 341 3.29 17.62 6.47
C ALA A 341 3.91 16.22 6.58
N HIS A 342 5.10 16.09 7.19
CA HIS A 342 5.74 14.81 7.41
C HIS A 342 4.96 13.94 8.42
N VAL A 343 4.47 14.54 9.51
CA VAL A 343 3.63 13.84 10.51
C VAL A 343 2.30 13.40 9.90
N ARG A 344 1.67 14.23 9.04
CA ARG A 344 0.38 13.89 8.43
C ARG A 344 0.44 12.61 7.59
N ALA A 345 1.57 12.34 6.94
CA ALA A 345 1.86 11.11 6.21
C ALA A 345 0.60 10.52 5.53
N GLU A 346 0.29 10.96 4.31
CA GLU A 346 -0.96 10.65 3.59
C GLU A 346 -1.35 9.16 3.56
N HIS A 347 -0.36 8.27 3.72
CA HIS A 347 -0.57 6.82 3.72
C HIS A 347 -0.87 6.22 5.10
N LEU A 348 -0.77 7.01 6.19
CA LEU A 348 -1.10 6.54 7.55
C LEU A 348 -2.49 7.04 7.97
N PRO A 349 -3.31 6.18 8.62
CA PRO A 349 -4.71 6.51 8.90
C PRO A 349 -4.87 7.62 9.93
N HIS A 350 -3.95 7.70 10.90
CA HIS A 350 -4.05 8.65 12.01
C HIS A 350 -2.75 9.41 12.19
N ALA A 351 -2.85 10.71 12.44
CA ALA A 351 -1.73 11.58 12.73
C ALA A 351 -2.02 12.43 13.98
N ALA A 352 -1.03 12.55 14.85
CA ALA A 352 -1.14 13.39 16.04
C ALA A 352 0.16 14.15 16.29
N ILE A 353 0.03 15.38 16.77
CA ILE A 353 1.15 16.17 17.27
C ILE A 353 0.98 16.36 18.78
N VAL A 354 2.03 16.01 19.52
CA VAL A 354 2.11 16.25 20.95
C VAL A 354 2.97 17.46 21.19
N ASP A 355 2.36 18.56 21.69
CA ASP A 355 3.10 19.76 22.06
C ASP A 355 3.51 19.70 23.55
N CYS A 356 4.79 19.50 23.78
CA CYS A 356 5.42 19.48 25.11
C CYS A 356 6.07 20.84 25.48
N THR A 357 5.68 21.93 24.81
CA THR A 357 6.23 23.28 25.08
C THR A 357 5.31 24.10 25.98
N ALA A 358 5.74 25.32 26.28
CA ALA A 358 4.94 26.37 26.92
C ALA A 358 4.90 27.64 26.04
N ASN A 359 4.95 27.48 24.71
CA ASN A 359 5.12 28.56 23.76
C ASN A 359 3.79 28.92 23.08
N ASP A 360 3.46 30.21 23.05
CA ASP A 360 2.25 30.75 22.39
C ASP A 360 2.29 30.54 20.86
N ALA A 361 3.44 30.73 20.23
CA ALA A 361 3.61 30.56 18.79
C ALA A 361 3.31 29.12 18.32
N ILE A 362 3.54 28.11 19.16
CA ILE A 362 3.16 26.73 18.89
C ILE A 362 1.65 26.55 19.04
N ALA A 363 1.04 27.14 20.09
CA ALA A 363 -0.41 27.10 20.28
C ALA A 363 -1.17 27.77 19.11
N ASP A 364 -0.59 28.77 18.45
CA ASP A 364 -1.16 29.40 17.25
C ASP A 364 -1.23 28.48 16.03
N GLN A 365 -0.47 27.36 16.00
CA GLN A 365 -0.49 26.39 14.92
C GLN A 365 -1.61 25.34 15.05
N TYR A 366 -2.24 25.21 16.21
CA TYR A 366 -3.16 24.10 16.47
C TYR A 366 -4.35 24.08 15.50
N ALA A 367 -5.02 25.19 15.27
CA ALA A 367 -6.12 25.26 14.31
C ALA A 367 -5.68 24.78 12.92
N ARG A 368 -4.48 25.19 12.47
CA ARG A 368 -3.92 24.77 11.19
C ARG A 368 -3.59 23.27 11.12
N TRP A 369 -3.14 22.67 12.22
CA TRP A 369 -2.90 21.23 12.28
C TRP A 369 -4.21 20.44 12.30
N LEU A 370 -5.18 20.91 13.08
CA LEU A 370 -6.52 20.31 13.17
C LEU A 370 -7.25 20.34 11.82
N SER A 371 -7.15 21.44 11.06
CA SER A 371 -7.74 21.56 9.71
C SER A 371 -7.18 20.56 8.69
N ARG A 372 -6.03 19.98 8.98
CA ARG A 372 -5.40 18.93 8.16
C ARG A 372 -5.69 17.51 8.66
N GLY A 373 -6.57 17.36 9.64
CA GLY A 373 -6.87 16.08 10.26
C GLY A 373 -5.74 15.54 11.15
N ILE A 374 -4.86 16.42 11.68
CA ILE A 374 -3.85 16.06 12.66
C ILE A 374 -4.42 16.35 14.05
N HIS A 375 -4.51 15.31 14.88
CA HIS A 375 -4.93 15.46 16.27
C HIS A 375 -3.86 16.22 17.08
N VAL A 376 -4.29 17.01 18.05
CA VAL A 376 -3.38 17.75 18.93
C VAL A 376 -3.56 17.27 20.37
N VAL A 377 -2.45 16.86 21.00
CA VAL A 377 -2.39 16.48 22.41
C VAL A 377 -1.41 17.42 23.11
N THR A 378 -1.79 18.06 24.20
CA THR A 378 -0.90 19.04 24.80
C THR A 378 -1.11 19.31 26.28
N PRO A 379 -0.04 19.39 27.09
CA PRO A 379 -0.05 20.04 28.40
C PRO A 379 0.16 21.57 28.32
N ASN A 380 0.30 22.15 27.13
CA ASN A 380 0.52 23.59 26.96
C ASN A 380 -0.76 24.39 27.25
N LYS A 381 -0.76 25.13 28.33
CA LYS A 381 -1.92 25.93 28.81
C LYS A 381 -2.23 27.14 27.93
N ARG A 382 -1.31 27.56 27.05
CA ARG A 382 -1.43 28.81 26.26
C ARG A 382 -2.62 28.81 25.30
N ALA A 383 -3.03 27.65 24.81
CA ALA A 383 -4.21 27.56 23.96
C ALA A 383 -5.50 27.94 24.69
N GLY A 384 -5.66 27.46 25.94
CA GLY A 384 -6.87 27.71 26.74
C GLY A 384 -6.91 29.04 27.46
N VAL A 385 -5.74 29.68 27.75
CA VAL A 385 -5.65 30.99 28.44
C VAL A 385 -5.29 32.14 27.51
N GLY A 386 -5.17 31.87 26.19
CA GLY A 386 -4.85 32.86 25.18
C GLY A 386 -6.08 33.62 24.65
N PRO A 387 -5.93 34.31 23.50
CA PRO A 387 -7.03 35.02 22.86
C PRO A 387 -8.23 34.12 22.56
N LEU A 388 -9.45 34.61 22.85
CA LEU A 388 -10.68 33.85 22.59
C LEU A 388 -10.83 33.44 21.10
N ALA A 389 -10.29 34.24 20.20
CA ALA A 389 -10.28 33.93 18.77
C ALA A 389 -9.50 32.62 18.45
N ARG A 390 -8.36 32.41 19.12
CA ARG A 390 -7.57 31.15 18.99
C ARG A 390 -8.42 29.96 19.45
N TRP A 391 -9.05 30.04 20.59
CA TRP A 391 -9.89 28.96 21.12
C TRP A 391 -11.05 28.65 20.18
N ARG A 392 -11.76 29.63 19.68
CA ARG A 392 -12.86 29.47 18.72
C ARG A 392 -12.38 28.77 17.43
N ALA A 393 -11.22 29.17 16.89
CA ALA A 393 -10.64 28.53 15.73
C ALA A 393 -10.31 27.04 15.99
N ILE A 394 -9.75 26.71 17.17
CA ILE A 394 -9.50 25.31 17.56
C ILE A 394 -10.81 24.52 17.61
N GLU A 395 -11.87 25.04 18.25
CA GLU A 395 -13.16 24.35 18.32
C GLU A 395 -13.81 24.17 16.94
N GLU A 396 -13.75 25.18 16.08
CA GLU A 396 -14.31 25.15 14.73
C GLU A 396 -13.63 24.07 13.87
N GLU A 397 -12.27 24.06 13.83
CA GLU A 397 -11.51 23.09 13.04
C GLU A 397 -11.65 21.66 13.58
N THR A 398 -11.73 21.50 14.90
CA THR A 398 -11.99 20.19 15.53
C THR A 398 -13.32 19.61 15.07
N ARG A 399 -14.38 20.41 15.00
CA ARG A 399 -15.71 19.95 14.52
C ARG A 399 -15.75 19.72 13.02
N ALA A 400 -15.14 20.62 12.23
CA ALA A 400 -15.18 20.55 10.78
C ALA A 400 -14.39 19.37 10.20
N HIS A 401 -13.28 18.99 10.81
CA HIS A 401 -12.34 18.00 10.27
C HIS A 401 -12.26 16.70 11.07
N HIS A 402 -13.16 16.48 12.04
CA HIS A 402 -13.18 15.32 12.93
C HIS A 402 -11.83 15.02 13.60
N SER A 403 -11.03 16.07 13.80
CA SER A 403 -9.77 16.01 14.53
C SER A 403 -10.02 16.22 16.03
N LEU A 404 -9.09 15.78 16.87
CA LEU A 404 -9.23 15.89 18.34
C LEU A 404 -8.22 16.90 18.88
N TYR A 405 -8.68 17.76 19.75
CA TYR A 405 -7.85 18.58 20.61
C TYR A 405 -7.96 18.06 22.05
N LEU A 406 -6.87 17.52 22.59
CA LEU A 406 -6.79 16.91 23.92
C LEU A 406 -5.86 17.76 24.79
N GLY A 407 -6.44 18.67 25.55
CA GLY A 407 -5.75 19.59 26.45
C GLY A 407 -6.03 19.36 27.94
N GLU A 408 -6.65 18.22 28.32
CA GLU A 408 -7.12 17.93 29.68
C GLU A 408 -5.99 17.88 30.69
N ALA A 409 -4.77 17.47 30.27
CA ALA A 409 -3.60 17.49 31.12
C ALA A 409 -3.20 18.90 31.61
N THR A 410 -3.86 19.95 31.09
CA THR A 410 -3.62 21.35 31.49
C THR A 410 -4.43 21.79 32.69
N VAL A 411 -5.46 21.05 33.09
CA VAL A 411 -6.35 21.38 34.18
C VAL A 411 -6.21 20.33 35.29
N GLY A 412 -5.79 20.77 36.48
CA GLY A 412 -5.77 19.90 37.66
C GLY A 412 -4.73 18.78 37.60
N ALA A 413 -3.46 19.09 37.31
CA ALA A 413 -2.37 18.10 37.36
C ALA A 413 -2.39 17.36 38.72
N GLY A 414 -2.70 16.06 38.69
CA GLY A 414 -2.80 15.21 39.87
C GLY A 414 -4.21 14.88 40.34
N TRP A 415 -5.24 15.39 39.68
CA TRP A 415 -6.62 14.94 39.93
C TRP A 415 -6.92 13.69 39.08
N PRO A 416 -7.37 12.59 39.68
CA PRO A 416 -7.93 11.47 38.90
C PRO A 416 -9.21 11.96 38.23
N VAL A 417 -9.24 11.90 36.92
CA VAL A 417 -10.43 12.16 36.10
C VAL A 417 -11.20 10.85 35.92
#